data_f0d5f2f56791e85b8df4e1c6aac758c5
#
_entry.id   f0d5f2f56791e85b8df4e1c6aac758c5
#
_cell.length_a   1.000
_cell.length_b   1.000
_cell.length_c   1.000
_cell.angle_alpha   90.00
_cell.angle_beta   90.00
_cell.angle_gamma   90.00
#
_symmetry.space_group_name_H-M   'P 1'
#
loop_
_entity.id
_entity.type
_entity.pdbx_description
1 polymer ?
#
loop_
_entity_poly.entity_id
_entity_poly.type
_entity_poly.pdbx_seq_one_letter_code
_entity_poly.pdbx_strand_id
1 'polypeptide(L)'
;MSEVIGSTPKPNVAGVLGENTNSTNTAGVGVHGKSRAAGVLGESETWHGVVGLSIGGFGVYGEAPGAGVVGKSKNWHGVVGSSEDTTHGGFGVFGEAIGTGPGVVGSSKAWHGVYGETHSTKGGAGVWGEHKGDGSGVVGISASGVGVHAKGGKLAGFFEGDVEVTGDIRLTHADCAEDFNIGTDVTVEPGTVMVLGEEEALLPSQRAYDKRVAGVVSGAGDYKPGIVLDTQQTESNRQPIALLGKAYCKVDASYAPIEVGDLLTTAPTLGHAMKASDPLKAFGAVIGKALRPLAQGQGLIPILIALQ
;
A
#
# COMPACT_ATOMS: atom_id res chain seq x y z
N MET A 1 -46.58 -48.67 13.26
CA MET A 1 -45.37 -47.82 13.51
C MET A 1 -45.53 -47.26 14.92
N SER A 2 -44.60 -47.53 15.79
CA SER A 2 -44.58 -46.92 17.12
C SER A 2 -43.81 -45.58 17.05
N GLU A 3 -44.47 -44.51 17.43
CA GLU A 3 -43.89 -43.18 17.57
C GLU A 3 -43.36 -43.08 19.02
N VAL A 4 -42.14 -42.57 19.15
CA VAL A 4 -41.56 -42.22 20.46
C VAL A 4 -41.59 -40.71 20.59
N ILE A 5 -42.45 -40.20 21.45
CA ILE A 5 -42.52 -38.75 21.75
C ILE A 5 -41.96 -38.54 23.16
N GLY A 6 -40.86 -37.83 23.23
CA GLY A 6 -40.31 -37.34 24.49
C GLY A 6 -40.62 -35.86 24.67
N SER A 7 -41.34 -35.46 25.69
CA SER A 7 -41.61 -34.06 26.01
C SER A 7 -41.45 -33.80 27.50
N THR A 8 -41.01 -32.59 27.86
CA THR A 8 -40.94 -32.15 29.24
C THR A 8 -41.23 -30.64 29.36
N PRO A 9 -42.13 -30.24 30.27
CA PRO A 9 -42.36 -28.83 30.55
C PRO A 9 -41.31 -28.22 31.51
N LYS A 10 -40.37 -29.03 32.00
CA LYS A 10 -39.37 -28.58 32.98
C LYS A 10 -38.20 -27.90 32.27
N PRO A 11 -37.79 -26.68 32.69
CA PRO A 11 -36.61 -26.04 32.16
C PRO A 11 -35.35 -26.87 32.48
N ASN A 12 -34.37 -26.86 31.60
CA ASN A 12 -33.07 -27.54 31.70
C ASN A 12 -33.15 -29.09 31.89
N VAL A 13 -34.20 -29.72 31.41
CA VAL A 13 -34.36 -31.19 31.42
C VAL A 13 -34.56 -31.66 29.98
N ALA A 14 -33.79 -32.65 29.55
CA ALA A 14 -33.95 -33.26 28.22
C ALA A 14 -35.26 -34.02 28.12
N GLY A 15 -36.04 -33.80 27.05
CA GLY A 15 -37.22 -34.61 26.73
C GLY A 15 -36.85 -36.03 26.31
N VAL A 16 -35.73 -36.19 25.60
CA VAL A 16 -35.11 -37.47 25.24
C VAL A 16 -33.62 -37.37 25.50
N LEU A 17 -33.04 -38.30 26.24
CA LEU A 17 -31.62 -38.47 26.47
C LEU A 17 -31.15 -39.75 25.79
N GLY A 18 -30.23 -39.62 24.80
CA GLY A 18 -29.49 -40.73 24.23
C GLY A 18 -28.07 -40.71 24.74
N GLU A 19 -27.66 -41.68 25.49
CA GLU A 19 -26.35 -41.77 26.12
C GLU A 19 -25.66 -43.08 25.79
N ASN A 20 -24.38 -43.02 25.41
CA ASN A 20 -23.52 -44.20 25.35
C ASN A 20 -22.43 -44.07 26.41
N THR A 21 -22.48 -44.90 27.42
CA THR A 21 -21.58 -44.87 28.59
C THR A 21 -20.39 -45.81 28.44
N ASN A 22 -20.15 -46.36 27.26
CA ASN A 22 -19.02 -47.25 27.02
C ASN A 22 -17.67 -46.48 27.07
N SER A 23 -16.91 -46.71 28.12
CA SER A 23 -15.61 -46.06 28.37
C SER A 23 -14.42 -46.75 27.70
N THR A 24 -14.62 -47.90 27.04
CA THR A 24 -13.52 -48.72 26.46
C THR A 24 -13.44 -48.62 24.97
N ASN A 25 -14.39 -48.01 24.31
CA ASN A 25 -14.42 -47.86 22.84
C ASN A 25 -14.67 -46.42 22.41
N THR A 26 -13.87 -45.91 21.52
CA THR A 26 -13.97 -44.57 20.95
C THR A 26 -15.07 -44.38 19.89
N ALA A 27 -15.82 -45.45 19.54
CA ALA A 27 -16.77 -45.47 18.45
C ALA A 27 -18.25 -45.60 18.91
N GLY A 28 -18.59 -45.20 20.13
CA GLY A 28 -19.97 -45.26 20.66
C GLY A 28 -20.85 -44.14 20.11
N VAL A 29 -22.10 -44.43 19.77
CA VAL A 29 -23.14 -43.46 19.34
C VAL A 29 -24.27 -43.39 20.32
N GLY A 30 -24.57 -42.22 20.87
CA GLY A 30 -25.71 -41.99 21.75
C GLY A 30 -27.05 -41.90 20.99
N VAL A 31 -27.10 -41.19 19.88
CA VAL A 31 -28.29 -41.07 19.01
C VAL A 31 -27.86 -41.23 17.57
N HIS A 32 -28.55 -42.13 16.82
CA HIS A 32 -28.34 -42.34 15.42
C HIS A 32 -29.62 -42.12 14.62
N GLY A 33 -29.72 -40.99 13.93
CA GLY A 33 -30.82 -40.67 13.01
C GLY A 33 -30.51 -41.09 11.59
N LYS A 34 -31.33 -41.92 10.97
CA LYS A 34 -31.17 -42.35 9.56
C LYS A 34 -32.48 -42.20 8.80
N SER A 35 -32.43 -41.49 7.66
CA SER A 35 -33.58 -41.23 6.81
C SER A 35 -33.14 -41.04 5.33
N ARG A 36 -34.07 -41.19 4.41
CA ARG A 36 -33.87 -40.77 2.99
C ARG A 36 -33.92 -39.22 2.80
N ALA A 37 -34.50 -38.52 3.82
CA ALA A 37 -34.57 -37.06 3.81
C ALA A 37 -33.70 -36.51 4.95
N ALA A 38 -34.29 -35.97 6.03
CA ALA A 38 -33.56 -35.52 7.21
C ALA A 38 -33.42 -36.61 8.25
N GLY A 39 -32.22 -37.00 8.62
CA GLY A 39 -31.95 -37.96 9.69
C GLY A 39 -32.18 -37.40 11.07
N VAL A 40 -31.78 -36.15 11.30
CA VAL A 40 -32.02 -35.34 12.51
C VAL A 40 -32.46 -33.96 12.09
N LEU A 41 -33.54 -33.44 12.68
CA LEU A 41 -33.98 -32.07 12.54
C LEU A 41 -33.99 -31.41 13.89
N GLY A 42 -33.22 -30.35 14.08
CA GLY A 42 -33.22 -29.54 15.32
C GLY A 42 -33.80 -28.17 15.04
N GLU A 43 -34.90 -27.85 15.69
CA GLU A 43 -35.58 -26.56 15.56
C GLU A 43 -35.68 -25.86 16.92
N SER A 44 -35.53 -24.56 16.95
CA SER A 44 -35.74 -23.72 18.11
C SER A 44 -36.27 -22.36 17.68
N GLU A 45 -37.23 -21.82 18.38
CA GLU A 45 -37.79 -20.50 18.10
C GLU A 45 -36.90 -19.35 18.59
N THR A 46 -36.14 -19.57 19.68
CA THR A 46 -35.46 -18.48 20.40
C THR A 46 -33.98 -18.69 20.62
N TRP A 47 -33.45 -19.91 20.42
CA TRP A 47 -32.07 -20.26 20.75
C TRP A 47 -31.47 -21.23 19.71
N HIS A 48 -30.54 -22.06 20.11
CA HIS A 48 -29.89 -23.02 19.20
C HIS A 48 -30.78 -24.21 18.89
N GLY A 49 -30.98 -24.55 17.62
CA GLY A 49 -31.65 -25.77 17.17
C GLY A 49 -30.78 -27.02 17.40
N VAL A 50 -29.46 -26.90 17.18
CA VAL A 50 -28.46 -27.95 17.41
C VAL A 50 -27.22 -27.34 18.06
N VAL A 51 -26.70 -28.00 19.10
CA VAL A 51 -25.41 -27.67 19.72
C VAL A 51 -24.51 -28.89 19.69
N GLY A 52 -23.35 -28.79 19.07
CA GLY A 52 -22.31 -29.82 19.09
C GLY A 52 -21.14 -29.39 19.94
N LEU A 53 -20.82 -30.14 20.98
CA LEU A 53 -19.72 -29.91 21.90
C LEU A 53 -18.75 -31.10 21.88
N SER A 54 -17.45 -30.85 21.84
CA SER A 54 -16.42 -31.88 21.94
C SER A 54 -15.23 -31.33 22.74
N ILE A 55 -14.66 -32.13 23.63
CA ILE A 55 -13.47 -31.78 24.41
C ILE A 55 -12.18 -31.98 23.62
N GLY A 56 -12.12 -33.00 22.76
CA GLY A 56 -10.90 -33.39 22.09
C GLY A 56 -11.03 -33.63 20.59
N GLY A 57 -12.15 -33.23 19.97
CA GLY A 57 -12.38 -33.45 18.53
C GLY A 57 -13.35 -32.44 17.96
N PHE A 58 -14.04 -32.78 16.90
CA PHE A 58 -15.03 -31.93 16.24
C PHE A 58 -16.35 -31.90 17.01
N GLY A 59 -16.87 -30.73 17.32
CA GLY A 59 -18.22 -30.57 17.86
C GLY A 59 -19.30 -30.92 16.83
N VAL A 60 -19.08 -30.56 15.56
CA VAL A 60 -19.90 -30.93 14.40
C VAL A 60 -18.97 -31.33 13.26
N TYR A 61 -19.22 -32.50 12.67
CA TYR A 61 -18.54 -32.99 11.47
C TYR A 61 -19.57 -33.25 10.37
N GLY A 62 -19.41 -32.62 9.22
CA GLY A 62 -20.29 -32.80 8.08
C GLY A 62 -19.52 -33.31 6.86
N GLU A 63 -19.95 -34.42 6.29
CA GLU A 63 -19.38 -35.04 5.09
C GLU A 63 -20.47 -35.34 4.07
N ALA A 64 -20.28 -34.93 2.84
CA ALA A 64 -21.20 -35.22 1.75
C ALA A 64 -20.49 -35.10 0.38
N PRO A 65 -20.96 -35.79 -0.69
CA PRO A 65 -20.47 -35.53 -2.05
C PRO A 65 -20.72 -34.11 -2.56
N GLY A 66 -21.72 -33.41 -1.99
CA GLY A 66 -21.97 -31.98 -2.22
C GLY A 66 -21.42 -31.12 -1.10
N ALA A 67 -22.25 -30.34 -0.45
CA ALA A 67 -21.85 -29.53 0.68
C ALA A 67 -22.01 -30.30 2.01
N GLY A 68 -20.93 -30.48 2.75
CA GLY A 68 -20.93 -31.13 4.06
C GLY A 68 -21.65 -30.31 5.13
N VAL A 69 -21.45 -28.97 5.13
CA VAL A 69 -22.13 -28.02 6.02
C VAL A 69 -22.58 -26.80 5.21
N VAL A 70 -23.82 -26.38 5.38
CA VAL A 70 -24.37 -25.15 4.78
C VAL A 70 -24.91 -24.23 5.86
N GLY A 71 -24.32 -23.06 6.01
CA GLY A 71 -24.83 -21.99 6.87
C GLY A 71 -25.56 -20.93 6.04
N LYS A 72 -26.85 -20.71 6.30
CA LYS A 72 -27.67 -19.71 5.62
C LYS A 72 -28.41 -18.84 6.60
N SER A 73 -28.26 -17.54 6.51
CA SER A 73 -28.99 -16.55 7.31
C SER A 73 -29.70 -15.55 6.40
N LYS A 74 -30.86 -15.05 6.84
CA LYS A 74 -31.59 -13.96 6.14
C LYS A 74 -31.09 -12.58 6.55
N ASN A 75 -30.68 -12.39 7.81
CA ASN A 75 -30.46 -11.07 8.38
C ASN A 75 -29.10 -10.88 9.05
N TRP A 76 -28.30 -11.96 9.18
CA TRP A 76 -27.03 -11.93 9.92
C TRP A 76 -26.00 -12.90 9.28
N HIS A 77 -25.03 -13.33 10.03
CA HIS A 77 -23.99 -14.25 9.55
C HIS A 77 -24.55 -15.65 9.26
N GLY A 78 -24.20 -16.22 8.12
CA GLY A 78 -24.52 -17.62 7.79
C GLY A 78 -23.59 -18.60 8.53
N VAL A 79 -22.31 -18.25 8.69
CA VAL A 79 -21.30 -19.02 9.43
C VAL A 79 -20.42 -18.02 10.18
N VAL A 80 -20.09 -18.31 11.42
CA VAL A 80 -19.08 -17.58 12.21
C VAL A 80 -18.05 -18.60 12.69
N GLY A 81 -16.78 -18.35 12.39
CA GLY A 81 -15.66 -19.12 12.93
C GLY A 81 -14.79 -18.20 13.80
N SER A 82 -14.48 -18.61 15.01
CA SER A 82 -13.59 -17.91 15.90
C SER A 82 -12.63 -18.88 16.59
N SER A 83 -11.39 -18.44 16.84
CA SER A 83 -10.40 -19.16 17.63
C SER A 83 -9.95 -18.26 18.77
N GLU A 84 -9.95 -18.79 19.99
CA GLU A 84 -9.46 -18.11 21.19
C GLU A 84 -8.02 -18.51 21.53
N ASP A 85 -7.34 -19.29 20.65
CA ASP A 85 -5.97 -19.73 20.87
C ASP A 85 -4.99 -18.56 20.80
N THR A 86 -4.30 -18.30 21.90
CA THR A 86 -3.29 -17.25 22.03
C THR A 86 -1.85 -17.76 21.94
N THR A 87 -1.65 -19.07 21.79
CA THR A 87 -0.34 -19.72 21.95
C THR A 87 0.15 -20.44 20.69
N HIS A 88 -0.76 -21.08 19.94
CA HIS A 88 -0.41 -21.96 18.80
C HIS A 88 -0.83 -21.40 17.44
N GLY A 89 -1.53 -20.26 17.40
CA GLY A 89 -1.94 -19.62 16.15
C GLY A 89 -3.13 -20.33 15.46
N GLY A 90 -4.16 -20.69 16.22
CA GLY A 90 -5.36 -21.33 15.69
C GLY A 90 -6.12 -20.45 14.68
N PHE A 91 -6.71 -21.06 13.68
CA PHE A 91 -7.55 -20.40 12.67
C PHE A 91 -9.01 -20.34 13.10
N GLY A 92 -9.66 -19.19 12.95
CA GLY A 92 -11.12 -19.09 13.10
C GLY A 92 -11.86 -19.83 11.99
N VAL A 93 -11.38 -19.73 10.76
CA VAL A 93 -11.85 -20.47 9.58
C VAL A 93 -10.64 -20.91 8.77
N PHE A 94 -10.58 -22.18 8.44
CA PHE A 94 -9.57 -22.74 7.53
C PHE A 94 -10.28 -23.33 6.30
N GLY A 95 -9.92 -22.87 5.10
CA GLY A 95 -10.47 -23.36 3.86
C GLY A 95 -9.36 -23.91 2.98
N GLU A 96 -9.43 -25.18 2.64
CA GLU A 96 -8.49 -25.89 1.79
C GLU A 96 -9.22 -26.59 0.63
N ALA A 97 -8.65 -26.49 -0.56
CA ALA A 97 -9.06 -27.31 -1.70
C ALA A 97 -7.87 -28.16 -2.17
N ILE A 98 -7.96 -29.46 -1.99
CA ILE A 98 -6.93 -30.42 -2.44
C ILE A 98 -6.89 -30.54 -3.97
N GLY A 99 -8.02 -30.24 -4.64
CA GLY A 99 -8.15 -30.25 -6.09
C GLY A 99 -7.82 -28.90 -6.75
N THR A 100 -8.41 -28.67 -7.90
CA THR A 100 -8.15 -27.49 -8.76
C THR A 100 -9.00 -26.24 -8.41
N GLY A 101 -9.87 -26.33 -7.44
CA GLY A 101 -10.75 -25.23 -7.03
C GLY A 101 -10.10 -24.30 -5.98
N PRO A 102 -10.66 -23.12 -5.75
CA PRO A 102 -10.20 -22.22 -4.67
C PRO A 102 -10.60 -22.78 -3.29
N GLY A 103 -9.71 -22.63 -2.30
CA GLY A 103 -9.99 -23.02 -0.91
C GLY A 103 -11.07 -22.16 -0.25
N VAL A 104 -11.10 -20.86 -0.56
CA VAL A 104 -12.11 -19.90 -0.09
C VAL A 104 -12.53 -18.99 -1.23
N VAL A 105 -13.85 -18.76 -1.36
CA VAL A 105 -14.42 -17.78 -2.29
C VAL A 105 -15.26 -16.77 -1.53
N GLY A 106 -14.89 -15.50 -1.61
CA GLY A 106 -15.70 -14.40 -1.14
C GLY A 106 -16.38 -13.67 -2.31
N SER A 107 -17.70 -13.61 -2.32
CA SER A 107 -18.47 -12.94 -3.36
C SER A 107 -19.55 -12.05 -2.76
N SER A 108 -19.65 -10.81 -3.25
CA SER A 108 -20.68 -9.86 -2.84
C SER A 108 -21.23 -9.12 -4.06
N LYS A 109 -22.54 -8.85 -4.05
CA LYS A 109 -23.20 -8.05 -5.12
C LYS A 109 -23.13 -6.54 -4.89
N ALA A 110 -22.88 -6.09 -3.65
CA ALA A 110 -23.03 -4.68 -3.29
C ALA A 110 -21.87 -4.12 -2.48
N TRP A 111 -20.97 -4.94 -1.95
CA TRP A 111 -19.89 -4.52 -1.06
C TRP A 111 -18.65 -5.41 -1.23
N HIS A 112 -17.76 -5.43 -0.25
CA HIS A 112 -16.55 -6.27 -0.30
C HIS A 112 -16.88 -7.76 -0.36
N GLY A 113 -16.24 -8.50 -1.25
CA GLY A 113 -16.29 -9.96 -1.28
C GLY A 113 -15.47 -10.58 -0.13
N VAL A 114 -14.32 -9.98 0.17
CA VAL A 114 -13.45 -10.31 1.31
C VAL A 114 -13.04 -9.01 1.98
N TYR A 115 -13.10 -8.98 3.30
CA TYR A 115 -12.59 -7.88 4.14
C TYR A 115 -11.61 -8.47 5.15
N GLY A 116 -10.37 -7.98 5.15
CA GLY A 116 -9.32 -8.39 6.07
C GLY A 116 -8.84 -7.20 6.89
N GLU A 117 -8.85 -7.33 8.20
CA GLU A 117 -8.41 -6.32 9.16
C GLU A 117 -7.53 -6.92 10.24
N THR A 118 -6.51 -6.19 10.68
CA THR A 118 -5.70 -6.55 11.85
C THR A 118 -5.50 -5.34 12.75
N HIS A 119 -5.58 -5.54 14.05
CA HIS A 119 -5.26 -4.55 15.08
C HIS A 119 -3.89 -4.83 15.74
N SER A 120 -3.05 -5.66 15.11
CA SER A 120 -1.73 -6.01 15.65
C SER A 120 -0.82 -4.79 15.74
N THR A 121 -0.24 -4.56 16.91
CA THR A 121 0.81 -3.54 17.13
C THR A 121 2.23 -4.07 16.87
N LYS A 122 2.36 -5.37 16.59
CA LYS A 122 3.64 -6.06 16.35
C LYS A 122 3.90 -6.40 14.88
N GLY A 123 3.12 -5.85 13.97
CA GLY A 123 3.13 -6.18 12.56
C GLY A 123 2.03 -7.18 12.17
N GLY A 124 2.09 -7.65 10.95
CA GLY A 124 1.07 -8.50 10.34
C GLY A 124 0.21 -7.73 9.34
N ALA A 125 -0.29 -8.42 8.33
CA ALA A 125 -1.14 -7.87 7.29
C ALA A 125 -2.61 -8.21 7.55
N GLY A 126 -3.52 -7.31 7.22
CA GLY A 126 -4.96 -7.60 7.19
C GLY A 126 -5.31 -8.66 6.15
N VAL A 127 -4.58 -8.66 5.03
CA VAL A 127 -4.62 -9.71 4.00
C VAL A 127 -3.17 -10.04 3.62
N TRP A 128 -2.82 -11.31 3.65
CA TRP A 128 -1.53 -11.83 3.21
C TRP A 128 -1.75 -12.75 2.01
N GLY A 129 -1.12 -12.45 0.88
CA GLY A 129 -1.16 -13.26 -0.32
C GLY A 129 0.23 -13.76 -0.67
N GLU A 130 0.42 -15.08 -0.74
CA GLU A 130 1.69 -15.73 -1.04
C GLU A 130 1.49 -16.84 -2.07
N HIS A 131 2.37 -16.91 -3.06
CA HIS A 131 2.48 -18.04 -3.98
C HIS A 131 3.84 -18.72 -3.79
N LYS A 132 3.85 -20.04 -3.55
CA LYS A 132 5.08 -20.80 -3.27
C LYS A 132 5.90 -21.19 -4.52
N GLY A 133 5.40 -20.92 -5.72
CA GLY A 133 6.06 -21.20 -7.01
C GLY A 133 6.15 -19.93 -7.86
N ASP A 134 5.98 -20.06 -9.17
CA ASP A 134 6.19 -18.99 -10.17
C ASP A 134 4.97 -18.09 -10.42
N GLY A 135 3.88 -18.24 -9.64
CA GLY A 135 2.67 -17.45 -9.81
C GLY A 135 2.66 -16.18 -9.00
N SER A 136 1.63 -15.36 -9.21
CA SER A 136 1.41 -14.13 -8.46
C SER A 136 0.84 -14.42 -7.07
N GLY A 137 1.37 -13.79 -6.02
CA GLY A 137 0.82 -13.86 -4.66
C GLY A 137 -0.52 -13.13 -4.55
N VAL A 138 -0.66 -12.00 -5.23
CA VAL A 138 -1.92 -11.23 -5.32
C VAL A 138 -2.14 -10.76 -6.75
N VAL A 139 -3.36 -10.88 -7.24
CA VAL A 139 -3.78 -10.36 -8.55
C VAL A 139 -4.96 -9.42 -8.36
N GLY A 140 -4.82 -8.17 -8.75
CA GLY A 140 -5.88 -7.16 -8.73
C GLY A 140 -6.35 -6.83 -10.14
N ILE A 141 -7.60 -7.18 -10.48
CA ILE A 141 -8.19 -6.94 -11.80
C ILE A 141 -9.48 -6.14 -11.66
N SER A 142 -9.64 -5.12 -12.48
CA SER A 142 -10.90 -4.40 -12.64
C SER A 142 -11.18 -4.17 -14.12
N ALA A 143 -12.39 -4.49 -14.57
CA ALA A 143 -12.77 -4.36 -15.98
C ALA A 143 -12.83 -2.89 -16.46
N SER A 144 -13.18 -1.94 -15.58
CA SER A 144 -13.37 -0.54 -15.94
C SER A 144 -12.86 0.46 -14.89
N GLY A 145 -12.35 -0.01 -13.78
CA GLY A 145 -11.87 0.82 -12.68
C GLY A 145 -10.40 0.58 -12.37
N VAL A 146 -10.02 0.83 -11.13
CA VAL A 146 -8.66 0.63 -10.61
C VAL A 146 -8.48 -0.80 -10.14
N GLY A 147 -7.47 -1.51 -10.64
CA GLY A 147 -7.15 -2.88 -10.24
C GLY A 147 -6.64 -2.95 -8.78
N VAL A 148 -5.74 -2.04 -8.40
CA VAL A 148 -5.22 -1.92 -7.03
C VAL A 148 -5.25 -0.45 -6.62
N HIS A 149 -5.93 -0.14 -5.53
CA HIS A 149 -5.90 1.18 -4.89
C HIS A 149 -5.19 1.07 -3.53
N ALA A 150 -3.97 1.58 -3.45
CA ALA A 150 -3.17 1.57 -2.23
C ALA A 150 -3.10 2.98 -1.61
N LYS A 151 -3.24 3.06 -0.29
CA LYS A 151 -3.09 4.30 0.48
C LYS A 151 -2.35 4.01 1.78
N GLY A 152 -1.30 4.76 2.06
CA GLY A 152 -0.53 4.64 3.29
C GLY A 152 -0.17 6.00 3.88
N GLY A 153 0.06 6.07 5.18
CA GLY A 153 0.48 7.30 5.87
C GLY A 153 1.93 7.68 5.56
N LYS A 154 2.81 6.71 5.38
CA LYS A 154 4.23 6.90 5.03
C LYS A 154 4.48 6.54 3.57
N LEU A 155 4.12 5.33 3.16
CA LEU A 155 4.24 4.81 1.81
C LEU A 155 2.91 4.17 1.42
N ALA A 156 2.44 4.40 0.20
CA ALA A 156 1.29 3.70 -0.36
C ALA A 156 1.66 2.31 -0.89
N GLY A 157 2.91 2.12 -1.30
CA GLY A 157 3.49 0.85 -1.73
C GLY A 157 4.97 0.80 -1.41
N PHE A 158 5.47 -0.41 -1.13
CA PHE A 158 6.87 -0.73 -1.00
C PHE A 158 7.14 -1.96 -1.86
N PHE A 159 8.09 -1.87 -2.79
CA PHE A 159 8.40 -2.89 -3.77
C PHE A 159 9.86 -3.29 -3.62
N GLU A 160 10.11 -4.57 -3.39
CA GLU A 160 11.44 -5.16 -3.37
C GLU A 160 11.62 -5.97 -4.66
N GLY A 161 12.39 -5.43 -5.60
CA GLY A 161 12.59 -5.96 -6.94
C GLY A 161 12.14 -4.98 -8.01
N ASP A 162 12.12 -5.44 -9.25
CA ASP A 162 11.78 -4.61 -10.40
C ASP A 162 10.27 -4.33 -10.48
N VAL A 163 9.92 -3.17 -11.03
CA VAL A 163 8.54 -2.80 -11.35
C VAL A 163 8.41 -2.64 -12.86
N GLU A 164 7.61 -3.49 -13.49
CA GLU A 164 7.27 -3.37 -14.91
C GLU A 164 5.95 -2.63 -15.08
N VAL A 165 5.96 -1.59 -15.89
CA VAL A 165 4.76 -0.80 -16.22
C VAL A 165 4.60 -0.78 -17.74
N THR A 166 3.51 -1.36 -18.24
CA THR A 166 3.23 -1.45 -19.69
C THR A 166 2.46 -0.24 -20.24
N GLY A 167 1.99 0.65 -19.38
CA GLY A 167 1.33 1.90 -19.72
C GLY A 167 2.07 3.11 -19.16
N ASP A 168 1.37 4.23 -19.00
CA ASP A 168 1.95 5.48 -18.50
C ASP A 168 2.04 5.48 -16.96
N ILE A 169 3.10 6.11 -16.44
CA ILE A 169 3.20 6.54 -15.05
C ILE A 169 2.75 8.00 -14.97
N ARG A 170 1.65 8.28 -14.27
CA ARG A 170 1.12 9.62 -14.06
C ARG A 170 1.47 10.13 -12.67
N LEU A 171 2.37 11.09 -12.62
CA LEU A 171 2.80 11.76 -11.40
C LEU A 171 2.16 13.14 -11.34
N THR A 172 1.71 13.56 -10.16
CA THR A 172 1.04 14.86 -9.96
C THR A 172 2.00 16.01 -9.69
N HIS A 173 3.29 15.69 -9.47
CA HIS A 173 4.36 16.66 -9.20
C HIS A 173 5.23 16.92 -10.43
N ALA A 174 6.15 17.90 -10.34
CA ALA A 174 6.60 18.63 -11.53
C ALA A 174 8.01 18.30 -12.05
N ASP A 175 8.96 17.90 -11.19
CA ASP A 175 10.34 17.65 -11.61
C ASP A 175 10.81 16.22 -11.33
N CYS A 176 11.88 15.84 -12.02
CA CYS A 176 12.71 14.68 -11.73
C CYS A 176 13.97 15.18 -11.02
N ALA A 177 14.12 14.78 -9.78
CA ALA A 177 15.24 15.13 -8.92
C ALA A 177 16.07 13.89 -8.59
N GLU A 178 17.29 14.13 -8.13
CA GLU A 178 18.17 13.13 -7.54
C GLU A 178 18.74 13.68 -6.24
N ASP A 179 18.87 12.83 -5.24
CA ASP A 179 19.44 13.22 -3.95
C ASP A 179 20.97 13.28 -4.04
N PHE A 180 21.53 14.45 -3.76
CA PHE A 180 22.99 14.69 -3.70
C PHE A 180 23.44 15.06 -2.30
N ASN A 181 24.66 14.68 -1.96
CA ASN A 181 25.35 15.19 -0.80
C ASN A 181 25.56 16.70 -0.93
N ILE A 182 25.25 17.45 0.11
CA ILE A 182 25.51 18.88 0.20
C ILE A 182 26.77 19.07 1.04
N GLY A 183 27.78 19.72 0.45
CA GLY A 183 29.05 19.99 1.12
C GLY A 183 28.88 21.00 2.23
N THR A 184 29.41 20.64 3.39
CA THR A 184 29.63 21.43 4.62
C THR A 184 28.49 22.30 5.11
N ASP A 185 28.48 22.57 6.36
CA ASP A 185 27.81 23.50 7.29
C ASP A 185 26.81 24.57 6.77
N VAL A 186 26.46 24.55 5.46
CA VAL A 186 25.51 25.49 4.86
C VAL A 186 24.16 24.82 4.70
N THR A 187 23.17 25.29 5.42
CA THR A 187 21.77 24.93 5.15
C THR A 187 21.36 25.56 3.82
N VAL A 188 21.03 24.73 2.83
CA VAL A 188 20.50 25.17 1.54
C VAL A 188 18.99 25.09 1.53
N GLU A 189 18.34 26.13 1.02
CA GLU A 189 16.89 26.19 0.91
C GLU A 189 16.43 25.73 -0.50
N PRO A 190 15.22 25.21 -0.64
CA PRO A 190 14.63 24.95 -1.96
C PRO A 190 14.71 26.18 -2.88
N GLY A 191 15.00 25.96 -4.17
CA GLY A 191 15.20 27.01 -5.15
C GLY A 191 16.65 27.48 -5.32
N THR A 192 17.56 27.02 -4.47
CA THR A 192 18.99 27.38 -4.55
C THR A 192 19.67 26.69 -5.71
N VAL A 193 20.41 27.42 -6.52
CA VAL A 193 21.23 26.90 -7.63
C VAL A 193 22.51 26.27 -7.08
N MET A 194 22.77 25.02 -7.50
CA MET A 194 23.86 24.20 -7.00
C MET A 194 24.91 23.93 -8.09
N VAL A 195 26.15 23.82 -7.68
CA VAL A 195 27.30 23.48 -8.55
C VAL A 195 28.05 22.28 -7.96
N LEU A 196 28.75 21.54 -8.82
CA LEU A 196 29.64 20.45 -8.41
C LEU A 196 30.81 21.01 -7.58
N GLY A 197 30.97 20.50 -6.38
CA GLY A 197 32.11 20.77 -5.51
C GLY A 197 33.17 19.69 -5.59
N GLU A 198 33.98 19.60 -4.56
CA GLU A 198 34.92 18.50 -4.35
C GLU A 198 34.22 17.32 -3.64
N GLU A 199 34.79 16.12 -3.69
CA GLU A 199 34.30 14.92 -3.01
C GLU A 199 32.81 14.56 -3.30
N GLU A 200 32.37 14.75 -4.55
CA GLU A 200 30.99 14.44 -5.00
C GLU A 200 29.89 15.22 -4.25
N ALA A 201 30.22 16.25 -3.51
CA ALA A 201 29.25 17.10 -2.83
C ALA A 201 28.90 18.33 -3.68
N LEU A 202 27.67 18.83 -3.53
CA LEU A 202 27.23 20.06 -4.18
C LEU A 202 27.36 21.25 -3.25
N LEU A 203 27.67 22.41 -3.85
CA LEU A 203 27.77 23.70 -3.17
C LEU A 203 26.83 24.72 -3.82
N PRO A 204 26.32 25.72 -3.07
CA PRO A 204 25.59 26.83 -3.67
C PRO A 204 26.48 27.56 -4.71
N SER A 205 25.90 27.90 -5.85
CA SER A 205 26.60 28.68 -6.88
C SER A 205 26.98 30.06 -6.35
N GLN A 206 28.16 30.58 -6.76
CA GLN A 206 28.65 31.91 -6.39
C GLN A 206 29.50 32.58 -7.49
N ARG A 207 29.48 32.04 -8.70
CA ARG A 207 30.21 32.57 -9.86
C ARG A 207 29.27 32.63 -11.06
N ALA A 208 29.40 33.71 -11.83
CA ALA A 208 28.69 33.82 -13.11
C ALA A 208 29.20 32.77 -14.11
N TYR A 209 28.26 32.13 -14.83
CA TYR A 209 28.57 31.16 -15.90
C TYR A 209 29.45 29.99 -15.42
N ASP A 210 29.16 29.45 -14.23
CA ASP A 210 29.89 28.30 -13.70
C ASP A 210 29.46 27.02 -14.42
N LYS A 211 30.36 26.43 -15.18
CA LYS A 211 30.12 25.19 -15.93
C LYS A 211 29.88 23.96 -15.05
N ARG A 212 30.14 24.07 -13.76
CA ARG A 212 29.87 23.01 -12.79
C ARG A 212 28.42 23.01 -12.32
N VAL A 213 27.54 23.82 -12.92
CA VAL A 213 26.12 23.85 -12.52
C VAL A 213 25.51 22.46 -12.62
N ALA A 214 24.93 22.00 -11.53
CA ALA A 214 24.33 20.69 -11.39
C ALA A 214 22.79 20.70 -11.44
N GLY A 215 22.17 21.77 -10.96
CA GLY A 215 20.72 21.91 -10.92
C GLY A 215 20.26 22.89 -9.87
N VAL A 216 19.01 22.72 -9.43
CA VAL A 216 18.35 23.58 -8.43
C VAL A 216 17.76 22.70 -7.33
N VAL A 217 17.92 23.09 -6.06
CA VAL A 217 17.28 22.37 -4.95
C VAL A 217 15.76 22.35 -5.16
N SER A 218 15.19 21.15 -5.32
CA SER A 218 13.77 20.96 -5.58
C SER A 218 12.89 21.30 -4.39
N GLY A 219 11.60 21.49 -4.62
CA GLY A 219 10.59 21.64 -3.57
C GLY A 219 10.24 23.07 -3.19
N ALA A 220 10.78 24.11 -3.86
CA ALA A 220 10.35 25.49 -3.68
C ALA A 220 8.96 25.76 -4.28
N GLY A 221 8.24 26.71 -3.70
CA GLY A 221 6.92 27.14 -4.16
C GLY A 221 5.93 25.99 -4.23
N ASP A 222 5.10 25.99 -5.30
CA ASP A 222 4.05 24.99 -5.50
C ASP A 222 4.53 23.70 -6.18
N TYR A 223 5.75 23.69 -6.69
CA TYR A 223 6.32 22.52 -7.35
C TYR A 223 7.08 21.65 -6.35
N LYS A 224 6.78 20.35 -6.40
CA LYS A 224 7.44 19.31 -5.63
C LYS A 224 8.00 18.28 -6.60
N PRO A 225 9.06 17.54 -6.23
CA PRO A 225 9.60 16.51 -7.09
C PRO A 225 8.55 15.40 -7.31
N GLY A 226 8.40 14.99 -8.57
CA GLY A 226 7.57 13.86 -8.97
C GLY A 226 8.31 12.53 -8.84
N ILE A 227 9.62 12.54 -9.11
CA ILE A 227 10.55 11.42 -8.93
C ILE A 227 11.76 11.94 -8.18
N VAL A 228 12.23 11.18 -7.19
CA VAL A 228 13.51 11.40 -6.53
C VAL A 228 14.32 10.11 -6.66
N LEU A 229 15.48 10.21 -7.31
CA LEU A 229 16.43 9.12 -7.47
C LEU A 229 17.45 9.13 -6.32
N ASP A 230 18.10 7.99 -6.10
CA ASP A 230 19.17 7.81 -5.12
C ASP A 230 18.82 8.24 -3.69
N THR A 231 17.56 8.07 -3.28
CA THR A 231 17.13 8.35 -1.90
C THR A 231 17.70 7.28 -0.98
N GLN A 232 18.67 7.67 -0.15
CA GLN A 232 19.34 6.80 0.83
C GLN A 232 18.91 7.15 2.25
N GLN A 233 18.73 6.13 3.10
CA GLN A 233 18.53 6.33 4.54
C GLN A 233 19.89 6.51 5.25
N THR A 234 20.54 7.64 5.03
CA THR A 234 21.83 7.99 5.65
C THR A 234 21.67 9.24 6.54
N GLU A 235 22.56 9.40 7.52
CA GLU A 235 22.63 10.62 8.35
C GLU A 235 23.27 11.81 7.60
N SER A 236 23.65 11.65 6.32
CA SER A 236 24.28 12.69 5.52
C SER A 236 23.28 13.79 5.14
N ASN A 237 23.76 15.03 5.05
CA ASN A 237 22.99 16.19 4.57
C ASN A 237 22.76 16.06 3.06
N ARG A 238 21.69 15.37 2.65
CA ARG A 238 21.31 15.19 1.25
C ARG A 238 20.11 16.05 0.91
N GLN A 239 20.05 16.54 -0.33
CA GLN A 239 18.94 17.33 -0.83
C GLN A 239 18.57 16.88 -2.25
N PRO A 240 17.28 16.88 -2.61
CA PRO A 240 16.82 16.57 -3.96
C PRO A 240 17.14 17.74 -4.89
N ILE A 241 17.96 17.47 -5.89
CA ILE A 241 18.35 18.44 -6.93
C ILE A 241 17.55 18.16 -8.18
N ALA A 242 16.72 19.10 -8.60
CA ALA A 242 15.95 19.03 -9.83
C ALA A 242 16.90 19.08 -11.04
N LEU A 243 16.85 18.01 -11.87
CA LEU A 243 17.69 17.84 -13.06
C LEU A 243 16.89 18.03 -14.35
N LEU A 244 15.58 17.83 -14.30
CA LEU A 244 14.67 17.93 -15.45
C LEU A 244 13.26 18.31 -15.00
N GLY A 245 12.56 19.12 -15.80
CA GLY A 245 11.17 19.48 -15.54
C GLY A 245 11.02 20.90 -15.02
N LYS A 246 9.90 21.18 -14.34
CA LYS A 246 9.61 22.51 -13.81
C LYS A 246 9.97 22.59 -12.35
N ALA A 247 10.82 23.56 -11.98
CA ALA A 247 11.17 23.88 -10.60
C ALA A 247 11.11 25.38 -10.35
N TYR A 248 11.00 25.80 -9.09
CA TYR A 248 11.24 27.18 -8.73
C TYR A 248 12.73 27.39 -8.48
N CYS A 249 13.26 28.50 -8.99
CA CYS A 249 14.66 28.88 -8.89
C CYS A 249 14.81 30.29 -8.31
N LYS A 250 15.73 30.48 -7.39
CA LYS A 250 16.17 31.79 -6.92
C LYS A 250 16.91 32.47 -8.08
N VAL A 251 16.51 33.67 -8.46
CA VAL A 251 17.10 34.44 -9.54
C VAL A 251 17.43 35.86 -9.11
N ASP A 252 18.42 36.48 -9.75
CA ASP A 252 18.81 37.86 -9.53
C ASP A 252 18.80 38.63 -10.87
N ALA A 253 17.78 39.46 -11.03
CA ALA A 253 17.59 40.34 -12.18
C ALA A 253 18.37 41.67 -12.08
N SER A 254 19.19 41.88 -11.04
CA SER A 254 20.05 43.05 -10.93
C SER A 254 21.17 43.08 -12.00
N TYR A 255 21.48 41.90 -12.59
CA TYR A 255 22.46 41.80 -13.67
C TYR A 255 21.85 42.06 -15.06
N ALA A 256 20.60 41.66 -15.27
CA ALA A 256 19.76 41.99 -16.41
C ALA A 256 18.32 41.59 -16.13
N PRO A 257 17.32 42.32 -16.64
CA PRO A 257 15.92 41.91 -16.58
C PRO A 257 15.71 40.53 -17.21
N ILE A 258 14.91 39.68 -16.54
CA ILE A 258 14.60 38.35 -17.02
C ILE A 258 13.19 38.37 -17.62
N GLU A 259 13.07 37.86 -18.85
CA GLU A 259 11.81 37.70 -19.59
C GLU A 259 11.47 36.21 -19.74
N VAL A 260 10.21 35.92 -20.03
CA VAL A 260 9.78 34.52 -20.32
C VAL A 260 10.55 33.97 -21.52
N GLY A 261 11.13 32.78 -21.36
CA GLY A 261 11.91 32.12 -22.41
C GLY A 261 13.42 32.42 -22.36
N ASP A 262 13.86 33.40 -21.56
CA ASP A 262 15.27 33.68 -21.37
C ASP A 262 16.02 32.46 -20.82
N LEU A 263 17.20 32.20 -21.34
CA LEU A 263 18.14 31.24 -20.77
C LEU A 263 18.72 31.80 -19.48
N LEU A 264 18.82 30.92 -18.48
CA LEU A 264 19.36 31.23 -17.17
C LEU A 264 20.69 30.50 -16.96
N THR A 265 21.60 31.17 -16.28
CA THR A 265 22.92 30.67 -15.86
C THR A 265 23.16 31.03 -14.40
N THR A 266 24.22 30.51 -13.79
CA THR A 266 24.62 30.86 -12.43
C THR A 266 24.98 32.35 -12.30
N ALA A 267 24.59 32.99 -11.19
CA ALA A 267 24.92 34.38 -10.86
C ALA A 267 26.11 34.46 -9.89
N PRO A 268 26.76 35.64 -9.75
CA PRO A 268 27.66 35.91 -8.62
C PRO A 268 26.94 35.95 -7.27
N THR A 269 25.64 36.20 -7.26
CA THR A 269 24.80 36.15 -6.06
C THR A 269 24.65 34.71 -5.60
N LEU A 270 25.01 34.44 -4.34
CA LEU A 270 25.04 33.10 -3.77
C LEU A 270 23.74 32.34 -4.01
N GLY A 271 23.81 31.17 -4.64
CA GLY A 271 22.69 30.28 -4.89
C GLY A 271 21.63 30.82 -5.85
N HIS A 272 21.92 31.86 -6.64
CA HIS A 272 20.98 32.45 -7.58
C HIS A 272 21.39 32.20 -9.04
N ALA A 273 20.39 32.20 -9.89
CA ALA A 273 20.58 32.29 -11.34
C ALA A 273 20.41 33.73 -11.82
N MET A 274 20.92 34.03 -13.04
CA MET A 274 20.72 35.27 -13.75
C MET A 274 20.47 34.98 -15.25
N LYS A 275 20.02 35.98 -16.02
CA LYS A 275 19.91 35.89 -17.48
C LYS A 275 21.25 35.59 -18.09
N ALA A 276 21.32 34.60 -18.98
CA ALA A 276 22.49 34.24 -19.75
C ALA A 276 22.66 35.19 -20.95
N SER A 277 23.21 36.40 -20.73
CA SER A 277 23.33 37.43 -21.77
C SER A 277 24.52 37.23 -22.69
N ASP A 278 25.52 36.40 -22.32
CA ASP A 278 26.71 36.09 -23.10
C ASP A 278 26.65 34.65 -23.63
N PRO A 279 26.33 34.43 -24.94
CA PRO A 279 26.19 33.09 -25.50
C PRO A 279 27.46 32.25 -25.45
N LEU A 280 28.64 32.88 -25.53
CA LEU A 280 29.90 32.14 -25.51
C LEU A 280 30.26 31.60 -24.14
N LYS A 281 29.89 32.32 -23.09
CA LYS A 281 30.06 31.85 -21.70
C LYS A 281 28.96 30.89 -21.26
N ALA A 282 27.78 31.01 -21.88
CA ALA A 282 26.62 30.19 -21.52
C ALA A 282 26.78 28.71 -21.91
N PHE A 283 27.60 28.38 -22.87
CA PHE A 283 27.84 27.01 -23.31
C PHE A 283 28.40 26.15 -22.18
N GLY A 284 27.63 25.13 -21.76
CA GLY A 284 27.93 24.27 -20.63
C GLY A 284 27.60 24.87 -19.26
N ALA A 285 26.93 26.03 -19.20
CA ALA A 285 26.58 26.70 -17.95
C ALA A 285 25.08 27.09 -17.83
N VAL A 286 24.24 26.59 -18.75
CA VAL A 286 22.80 26.87 -18.75
C VAL A 286 22.09 25.95 -17.79
N ILE A 287 21.22 26.54 -16.96
CA ILE A 287 20.34 25.83 -16.03
C ILE A 287 19.02 25.45 -16.71
N GLY A 288 18.48 26.38 -17.53
CA GLY A 288 17.18 26.19 -18.16
C GLY A 288 16.59 27.52 -18.65
N LYS A 289 15.26 27.55 -18.79
CA LYS A 289 14.50 28.71 -19.30
C LYS A 289 13.56 29.28 -18.24
N ALA A 290 13.50 30.60 -18.13
CA ALA A 290 12.53 31.31 -17.31
C ALA A 290 11.10 31.06 -17.82
N LEU A 291 10.19 30.68 -16.94
CA LEU A 291 8.76 30.55 -17.24
C LEU A 291 7.94 31.77 -16.75
N ARG A 292 8.57 32.66 -15.96
CA ARG A 292 7.98 33.90 -15.48
C ARG A 292 9.02 35.03 -15.52
N PRO A 293 8.64 36.26 -15.80
CA PRO A 293 9.57 37.40 -15.83
C PRO A 293 9.92 37.86 -14.43
N LEU A 294 11.09 38.51 -14.26
CA LEU A 294 11.49 39.32 -13.14
C LEU A 294 12.23 40.55 -13.65
N ALA A 295 11.68 41.76 -13.43
CA ALA A 295 12.21 42.98 -14.01
C ALA A 295 13.48 43.49 -13.29
N GLN A 296 13.57 43.29 -11.95
CA GLN A 296 14.70 43.79 -11.15
C GLN A 296 14.79 43.08 -9.80
N GLY A 297 15.97 43.09 -9.22
CA GLY A 297 16.23 42.53 -7.89
C GLY A 297 16.21 41.01 -7.85
N GLN A 298 16.14 40.47 -6.64
CA GLN A 298 16.11 39.04 -6.38
C GLN A 298 14.69 38.54 -6.26
N GLY A 299 14.44 37.31 -6.70
CA GLY A 299 13.13 36.68 -6.61
C GLY A 299 13.17 35.18 -6.79
N LEU A 300 12.01 34.54 -6.61
CA LEU A 300 11.81 33.12 -6.82
C LEU A 300 10.83 32.95 -8.01
N ILE A 301 11.30 32.42 -9.12
CA ILE A 301 10.48 32.22 -10.31
C ILE A 301 10.47 30.76 -10.75
N PRO A 302 9.38 30.30 -11.41
CA PRO A 302 9.36 28.98 -12.04
C PRO A 302 10.25 28.99 -13.28
N ILE A 303 11.00 27.92 -13.46
CA ILE A 303 11.87 27.68 -14.62
C ILE A 303 11.60 26.29 -15.20
N LEU A 304 11.92 26.10 -16.47
CA LEU A 304 12.05 24.79 -17.09
C LEU A 304 13.54 24.41 -17.09
N ILE A 305 13.89 23.42 -16.30
CA ILE A 305 15.26 22.93 -16.21
C ILE A 305 15.61 22.17 -17.49
N ALA A 306 16.72 22.54 -18.10
CA ALA A 306 17.32 21.88 -19.24
C ALA A 306 18.82 22.25 -19.23
N LEU A 307 19.60 21.49 -18.50
CA LEU A 307 21.07 21.68 -18.40
C LEU A 307 21.72 21.51 -19.74
N GLN A 308 22.56 22.49 -20.13
CA GLN A 308 23.28 22.51 -21.45
C GLN A 308 24.66 23.15 -21.31
#